data_7ef58e4a5ca42587da0b0cad8251f91b
#
_entry.id   7ef58e4a5ca42587da0b0cad8251f91b
#
_cell.length_a   1.000
_cell.length_b   1.000
_cell.length_c   1.000
_cell.angle_alpha   90.00
_cell.angle_beta   90.00
_cell.angle_gamma   90.00
#
_symmetry.space_group_name_H-M   'P 1'
#
loop_
_entity.id
_entity.type
_entity.pdbx_description
1 polymer ?
#
loop_
_entity_poly.entity_id
_entity_poly.type
_entity_poly.pdbx_seq_one_letter_code
_entity_poly.pdbx_strand_id
1 'polypeptide(L)'
;SGQMHVKQSSIWYELETKGEYLMERTIVVANQKGGVGKTTTAINLAASLAELGKKVLVVDMDPQGNTTSGLGIDKEQAENTVYELMLEECSVEDAIMENLSVLPSNINLAAAEIELVGAEEKEYILKKAIDKVKKNYDFVLIDCPPSLSMLTINAMCAADTVLVPIQCEYYALEGLSQLIHTINLVQDRLNPGLEIEGVVFTMYDARTNLSLQVVENVKNNLDQNIYKTIIPRNVRLAEAPSYGMPITRYDKRSTGAESYRRLAEEVIHRGEEEWL
;
A
#
# COMPACT_ATOMS: atom_id res chain seq x y z
N SER A 1 50.64 -6.02 -15.46
CA SER A 1 49.75 -6.00 -14.29
C SER A 1 49.46 -4.55 -13.84
N GLY A 2 48.43 -3.90 -14.34
CA GLY A 2 48.19 -2.52 -13.99
C GLY A 2 47.22 -1.80 -14.92
N GLN A 3 46.08 -2.42 -15.27
CA GLN A 3 45.05 -1.70 -16.05
C GLN A 3 43.60 -2.19 -15.79
N MET A 4 43.30 -2.68 -14.61
CA MET A 4 41.93 -3.17 -14.28
C MET A 4 41.25 -2.52 -13.09
N HIS A 5 41.79 -1.41 -12.56
CA HIS A 5 41.20 -0.73 -11.39
C HIS A 5 40.63 0.66 -11.62
N VAL A 6 40.65 1.19 -12.86
CA VAL A 6 40.20 2.56 -13.15
C VAL A 6 38.79 2.63 -13.77
N LYS A 7 38.19 1.50 -14.18
CA LYS A 7 36.86 1.52 -14.81
C LYS A 7 35.66 1.39 -13.85
N GLN A 8 35.89 1.02 -12.60
CA GLN A 8 34.80 0.95 -11.62
C GLN A 8 34.48 2.29 -10.96
N SER A 9 35.46 3.17 -10.80
CA SER A 9 35.26 4.47 -10.14
C SER A 9 34.52 5.52 -11.01
N SER A 10 34.55 5.38 -12.33
CA SER A 10 33.86 6.33 -13.23
C SER A 10 32.36 6.06 -13.36
N ILE A 11 31.92 4.82 -13.17
CA ILE A 11 30.50 4.46 -13.21
C ILE A 11 29.79 4.98 -11.95
N TRP A 12 30.45 4.92 -10.80
CA TRP A 12 29.88 5.42 -9.55
C TRP A 12 29.78 6.95 -9.51
N TYR A 13 30.74 7.66 -10.13
CA TYR A 13 30.70 9.12 -10.20
C TYR A 13 29.64 9.65 -11.19
N GLU A 14 29.26 8.87 -12.23
CA GLU A 14 28.14 9.21 -13.12
C GLU A 14 26.78 8.90 -12.50
N LEU A 15 26.70 7.99 -11.52
CA LEU A 15 25.48 7.68 -10.78
C LEU A 15 25.18 8.73 -9.68
N GLU A 16 26.22 9.31 -9.05
CA GLU A 16 26.06 10.39 -8.05
C GLU A 16 25.67 11.75 -8.66
N THR A 17 25.88 11.96 -9.95
CA THR A 17 25.54 13.23 -10.63
C THR A 17 24.22 13.20 -11.40
N LYS A 18 23.57 12.02 -11.52
CA LYS A 18 22.20 11.88 -12.01
C LYS A 18 21.30 11.58 -10.83
N GLY A 19 20.70 12.65 -10.30
CA GLY A 19 19.81 12.58 -9.16
C GLY A 19 18.81 11.42 -9.23
N GLU A 20 18.69 10.77 -8.09
CA GLU A 20 17.56 9.96 -7.65
C GLU A 20 16.93 9.03 -8.69
N TYR A 21 17.55 7.89 -8.95
CA TYR A 21 16.80 6.72 -9.41
C TYR A 21 16.01 6.16 -8.21
N LEU A 22 14.95 6.85 -7.82
CA LEU A 22 13.88 6.22 -7.07
C LEU A 22 13.20 5.26 -8.05
N MET A 23 13.43 3.96 -7.90
CA MET A 23 12.62 2.98 -8.62
C MET A 23 11.18 3.14 -8.14
N GLU A 24 10.27 3.23 -9.10
CA GLU A 24 8.84 3.17 -8.85
C GLU A 24 8.51 1.94 -8.00
N ARG A 25 7.77 2.11 -6.91
CA ARG A 25 7.38 1.01 -6.02
C ARG A 25 5.87 0.91 -5.94
N THR A 26 5.37 -0.28 -6.24
CA THR A 26 3.94 -0.62 -6.07
C THR A 26 3.78 -1.42 -4.79
N ILE A 27 3.11 -0.83 -3.80
CA ILE A 27 2.90 -1.40 -2.46
C ILE A 27 1.43 -1.70 -2.27
N VAL A 28 1.07 -2.94 -2.03
CA VAL A 28 -0.28 -3.32 -1.65
C VAL A 28 -0.43 -3.31 -0.13
N VAL A 29 -1.47 -2.65 0.38
CA VAL A 29 -1.82 -2.63 1.81
C VAL A 29 -2.86 -3.70 2.07
N ALA A 30 -2.47 -4.83 2.64
CA ALA A 30 -3.32 -6.00 2.75
C ALA A 30 -3.34 -6.60 4.16
N ASN A 31 -4.51 -7.08 4.56
CA ASN A 31 -4.74 -7.96 5.70
C ASN A 31 -6.15 -8.55 5.55
N GLN A 32 -6.29 -9.85 5.82
CA GLN A 32 -7.58 -10.55 5.77
C GLN A 32 -8.56 -10.10 6.84
N LYS A 33 -8.05 -9.56 7.95
CA LYS A 33 -8.87 -9.07 9.05
C LYS A 33 -9.44 -7.68 8.73
N GLY A 34 -10.74 -7.52 8.92
CA GLY A 34 -11.40 -6.20 8.86
C GLY A 34 -11.01 -5.33 10.05
N GLY A 35 -11.01 -4.00 9.84
CA GLY A 35 -10.81 -3.04 10.92
C GLY A 35 -9.37 -2.88 11.44
N VAL A 36 -8.36 -3.46 10.80
CA VAL A 36 -6.95 -3.34 11.23
C VAL A 36 -6.25 -2.06 10.75
N GLY A 37 -6.97 -1.18 10.05
CA GLY A 37 -6.42 0.09 9.59
C GLY A 37 -5.78 0.06 8.20
N LYS A 38 -6.15 -0.86 7.30
CA LYS A 38 -5.68 -0.90 5.91
C LYS A 38 -5.94 0.43 5.19
N THR A 39 -7.19 0.78 5.04
CA THR A 39 -7.64 2.03 4.39
C THR A 39 -7.04 3.27 5.05
N THR A 40 -7.03 3.31 6.39
CA THR A 40 -6.39 4.41 7.14
C THR A 40 -4.91 4.51 6.80
N THR A 41 -4.22 3.37 6.68
CA THR A 41 -2.80 3.34 6.33
C THR A 41 -2.59 3.76 4.87
N ALA A 42 -3.36 3.23 3.92
CA ALA A 42 -3.25 3.60 2.51
C ALA A 42 -3.40 5.11 2.29
N ILE A 43 -4.47 5.71 2.84
CA ILE A 43 -4.76 7.15 2.74
C ILE A 43 -3.63 7.99 3.35
N ASN A 44 -3.26 7.68 4.60
CA ASN A 44 -2.38 8.56 5.36
C ASN A 44 -0.91 8.37 5.02
N LEU A 45 -0.49 7.17 4.62
CA LEU A 45 0.83 6.93 4.06
C LEU A 45 0.98 7.67 2.73
N ALA A 46 -0.01 7.56 1.82
CA ALA A 46 -0.01 8.28 0.54
C ALA A 46 0.14 9.80 0.73
N ALA A 47 -0.69 10.36 1.62
CA ALA A 47 -0.65 11.79 1.92
C ALA A 47 0.70 12.22 2.54
N SER A 48 1.29 11.39 3.40
CA SER A 48 2.57 11.68 4.03
C SER A 48 3.74 11.57 3.03
N LEU A 49 3.73 10.59 2.14
CA LEU A 49 4.69 10.48 1.03
C LEU A 49 4.61 11.71 0.12
N ALA A 50 3.38 12.16 -0.21
CA ALA A 50 3.17 13.35 -1.01
C ALA A 50 3.67 14.63 -0.31
N GLU A 51 3.51 14.77 1.03
CA GLU A 51 4.10 15.86 1.80
C GLU A 51 5.64 15.87 1.73
N LEU A 52 6.25 14.70 1.57
CA LEU A 52 7.70 14.52 1.38
C LEU A 52 8.14 14.67 -0.09
N GLY A 53 7.25 15.18 -0.95
CA GLY A 53 7.53 15.51 -2.35
C GLY A 53 7.48 14.33 -3.31
N LYS A 54 6.99 13.15 -2.89
CA LYS A 54 6.85 11.98 -3.76
C LYS A 54 5.57 12.05 -4.58
N LYS A 55 5.62 11.57 -5.82
CA LYS A 55 4.44 11.38 -6.68
C LYS A 55 3.79 10.06 -6.33
N VAL A 56 2.55 10.09 -5.86
CA VAL A 56 1.84 8.90 -5.37
C VAL A 56 0.54 8.69 -6.13
N LEU A 57 0.33 7.48 -6.65
CA LEU A 57 -0.96 7.01 -7.12
C LEU A 57 -1.59 6.14 -6.03
N VAL A 58 -2.84 6.41 -5.70
CA VAL A 58 -3.63 5.57 -4.79
C VAL A 58 -4.66 4.79 -5.60
N VAL A 59 -4.72 3.49 -5.39
CA VAL A 59 -5.66 2.58 -6.04
C VAL A 59 -6.57 1.98 -4.98
N ASP A 60 -7.86 2.18 -5.11
CA ASP A 60 -8.87 1.63 -4.20
C ASP A 60 -9.44 0.33 -4.80
N MET A 61 -9.02 -0.82 -4.26
CA MET A 61 -9.50 -2.15 -4.69
C MET A 61 -10.62 -2.69 -3.79
N ASP A 62 -11.13 -1.89 -2.86
CA ASP A 62 -12.26 -2.30 -2.01
C ASP A 62 -13.58 -1.78 -2.61
N PRO A 63 -14.57 -2.67 -2.90
CA PRO A 63 -15.90 -2.26 -3.35
C PRO A 63 -16.62 -1.29 -2.42
N GLN A 64 -16.22 -1.23 -1.15
CA GLN A 64 -16.77 -0.24 -0.21
C GLN A 64 -16.35 1.20 -0.56
N GLY A 65 -15.27 1.40 -1.32
CA GLY A 65 -14.82 2.71 -1.75
C GLY A 65 -14.43 3.64 -0.59
N ASN A 66 -13.89 3.07 0.50
CA ASN A 66 -13.56 3.85 1.69
C ASN A 66 -12.32 4.73 1.49
N THR A 67 -11.33 4.26 0.73
CA THR A 67 -10.17 5.08 0.34
C THR A 67 -10.61 6.21 -0.58
N THR A 68 -11.49 5.92 -1.53
CA THR A 68 -12.08 6.90 -2.46
C THR A 68 -12.77 8.04 -1.69
N SER A 69 -13.74 7.71 -0.84
CA SER A 69 -14.47 8.73 -0.05
C SER A 69 -13.59 9.40 1.00
N GLY A 70 -12.65 8.68 1.60
CA GLY A 70 -11.71 9.22 2.58
C GLY A 70 -10.71 10.23 1.99
N LEU A 71 -10.53 10.25 0.68
CA LEU A 71 -9.78 11.26 -0.08
C LEU A 71 -10.66 12.37 -0.66
N GLY A 72 -11.96 12.39 -0.32
CA GLY A 72 -12.89 13.45 -0.71
C GLY A 72 -13.52 13.27 -2.08
N ILE A 73 -13.43 12.07 -2.67
CA ILE A 73 -14.07 11.75 -3.94
C ILE A 73 -15.48 11.24 -3.67
N ASP A 74 -16.45 11.80 -4.39
CA ASP A 74 -17.80 11.26 -4.43
C ASP A 74 -17.84 10.03 -5.36
N LYS A 75 -17.83 8.85 -4.76
CA LYS A 75 -17.77 7.57 -5.47
C LYS A 75 -19.02 7.29 -6.34
N GLU A 76 -20.15 7.97 -6.07
CA GLU A 76 -21.36 7.86 -6.86
C GLU A 76 -21.30 8.71 -8.15
N GLN A 77 -20.38 9.67 -8.22
CA GLN A 77 -20.20 10.56 -9.37
C GLN A 77 -18.96 10.23 -10.19
N ALA A 78 -18.15 9.25 -9.79
CA ALA A 78 -17.00 8.79 -10.56
C ALA A 78 -17.51 8.04 -11.82
N GLU A 79 -17.22 8.59 -13.00
CA GLU A 79 -17.66 8.01 -14.29
C GLU A 79 -16.89 6.72 -14.61
N ASN A 80 -15.56 6.71 -14.35
CA ASN A 80 -14.71 5.55 -14.52
C ASN A 80 -14.04 5.21 -13.18
N THR A 81 -14.07 3.94 -12.84
CA THR A 81 -13.51 3.43 -11.59
C THR A 81 -12.65 2.17 -11.85
N VAL A 82 -12.13 1.58 -10.81
CA VAL A 82 -11.47 0.27 -10.91
C VAL A 82 -12.40 -0.78 -11.52
N TYR A 83 -13.72 -0.67 -11.34
CA TYR A 83 -14.67 -1.62 -11.92
C TYR A 83 -14.62 -1.62 -13.45
N GLU A 84 -14.80 -0.46 -14.09
CA GLU A 84 -14.73 -0.33 -15.56
C GLU A 84 -13.33 -0.70 -16.08
N LEU A 85 -12.28 -0.38 -15.32
CA LEU A 85 -10.92 -0.78 -15.65
C LEU A 85 -10.75 -2.31 -15.62
N MET A 86 -11.28 -2.99 -14.60
CA MET A 86 -11.18 -4.45 -14.47
C MET A 86 -11.95 -5.21 -15.55
N LEU A 87 -13.02 -4.61 -16.09
CA LEU A 87 -13.77 -5.15 -17.24
C LEU A 87 -13.15 -4.74 -18.60
N GLU A 88 -12.04 -4.00 -18.59
CA GLU A 88 -11.39 -3.46 -19.80
C GLU A 88 -12.31 -2.51 -20.61
N GLU A 89 -13.27 -1.86 -19.96
CA GLU A 89 -14.20 -0.91 -20.55
C GLU A 89 -13.65 0.52 -20.65
N CYS A 90 -12.59 0.83 -19.87
CA CYS A 90 -11.86 2.08 -19.93
C CYS A 90 -10.34 1.88 -19.82
N SER A 91 -9.56 2.89 -20.18
CA SER A 91 -8.12 2.89 -19.93
C SER A 91 -7.82 3.28 -18.48
N VAL A 92 -6.60 2.96 -17.99
CA VAL A 92 -6.19 3.36 -16.65
C VAL A 92 -6.06 4.88 -16.54
N GLU A 93 -5.65 5.54 -17.62
CA GLU A 93 -5.54 6.99 -17.72
C GLU A 93 -6.92 7.66 -17.59
N ASP A 94 -7.98 7.08 -18.20
CA ASP A 94 -9.34 7.60 -18.10
C ASP A 94 -9.95 7.41 -16.70
N ALA A 95 -9.53 6.37 -15.98
CA ALA A 95 -10.04 6.05 -14.64
C ALA A 95 -9.32 6.81 -13.53
N ILE A 96 -8.09 7.29 -13.74
CA ILE A 96 -7.35 8.08 -12.74
C ILE A 96 -7.94 9.49 -12.65
N MET A 97 -8.34 9.88 -11.45
CA MET A 97 -8.68 11.27 -11.15
C MET A 97 -7.39 12.09 -10.97
N GLU A 98 -6.92 12.73 -12.04
CA GLU A 98 -5.61 13.39 -12.13
C GLU A 98 -5.33 14.39 -11.00
N ASN A 99 -6.32 15.18 -10.59
CA ASN A 99 -6.15 16.20 -9.56
C ASN A 99 -5.75 15.63 -8.18
N LEU A 100 -6.03 14.35 -7.95
CA LEU A 100 -5.80 13.66 -6.68
C LEU A 100 -4.88 12.45 -6.84
N SER A 101 -4.56 12.05 -8.07
CA SER A 101 -3.84 10.81 -8.40
C SER A 101 -4.47 9.60 -7.70
N VAL A 102 -5.77 9.42 -7.88
CA VAL A 102 -6.56 8.33 -7.30
C VAL A 102 -7.27 7.58 -8.41
N LEU A 103 -7.15 6.26 -8.39
CA LEU A 103 -7.99 5.33 -9.15
C LEU A 103 -9.13 4.89 -8.22
N PRO A 104 -10.35 5.45 -8.39
CA PRO A 104 -11.43 5.32 -7.42
C PRO A 104 -12.16 3.99 -7.51
N SER A 105 -12.89 3.64 -6.46
CA SER A 105 -13.75 2.46 -6.40
C SER A 105 -15.18 2.82 -5.97
N ASN A 106 -16.10 1.96 -6.36
CA ASN A 106 -17.48 1.98 -5.88
C ASN A 106 -18.03 0.55 -5.75
N ILE A 107 -19.28 0.42 -5.31
CA ILE A 107 -19.92 -0.87 -5.02
C ILE A 107 -20.00 -1.80 -6.24
N ASN A 108 -19.98 -1.28 -7.45
CA ASN A 108 -20.04 -2.08 -8.68
C ASN A 108 -18.81 -3.01 -8.79
N LEU A 109 -17.67 -2.64 -8.21
CA LEU A 109 -16.47 -3.48 -8.21
C LEU A 109 -16.71 -4.88 -7.64
N ALA A 110 -17.70 -5.06 -6.76
CA ALA A 110 -18.08 -6.38 -6.28
C ALA A 110 -18.57 -7.32 -7.39
N ALA A 111 -19.16 -6.77 -8.47
CA ALA A 111 -19.62 -7.57 -9.61
C ALA A 111 -18.46 -8.11 -10.46
N ALA A 112 -17.34 -7.40 -10.51
CA ALA A 112 -16.15 -7.82 -11.27
C ALA A 112 -15.67 -9.22 -10.87
N GLU A 113 -15.79 -9.61 -9.61
CA GLU A 113 -15.39 -10.95 -9.14
C GLU A 113 -16.20 -12.08 -9.80
N ILE A 114 -17.45 -11.81 -10.15
CA ILE A 114 -18.34 -12.76 -10.83
C ILE A 114 -18.11 -12.71 -12.35
N GLU A 115 -18.01 -11.52 -12.90
CA GLU A 115 -17.92 -11.28 -14.34
C GLU A 115 -16.58 -11.78 -14.91
N LEU A 116 -15.51 -11.70 -14.13
CA LEU A 116 -14.18 -12.14 -14.52
C LEU A 116 -13.92 -13.66 -14.31
N VAL A 117 -14.89 -14.44 -13.84
CA VAL A 117 -14.67 -15.88 -13.53
C VAL A 117 -14.09 -16.65 -14.73
N GLY A 118 -14.58 -16.36 -15.95
CA GLY A 118 -14.15 -17.01 -17.18
C GLY A 118 -13.06 -16.29 -17.97
N ALA A 119 -12.57 -15.14 -17.51
CA ALA A 119 -11.59 -14.36 -18.23
C ALA A 119 -10.20 -15.01 -18.16
N GLU A 120 -9.46 -14.96 -19.29
CA GLU A 120 -8.07 -15.39 -19.34
C GLU A 120 -7.18 -14.37 -18.61
N GLU A 121 -6.15 -14.86 -17.91
CA GLU A 121 -5.18 -14.03 -17.17
C GLU A 121 -5.84 -12.97 -16.25
N LYS A 122 -7.00 -13.29 -15.72
CA LYS A 122 -7.81 -12.41 -14.88
C LYS A 122 -7.08 -11.91 -13.62
N GLU A 123 -6.08 -12.63 -13.16
CA GLU A 123 -5.22 -12.27 -12.02
C GLU A 123 -4.29 -11.09 -12.33
N TYR A 124 -4.07 -10.78 -13.61
CA TYR A 124 -3.09 -9.78 -14.06
C TYR A 124 -3.72 -8.53 -14.70
N ILE A 125 -5.01 -8.38 -14.67
CA ILE A 125 -5.70 -7.23 -15.30
C ILE A 125 -5.21 -5.91 -14.68
N LEU A 126 -5.22 -5.82 -13.34
CA LEU A 126 -4.72 -4.63 -12.66
C LEU A 126 -3.24 -4.39 -12.93
N LYS A 127 -2.41 -5.46 -12.92
CA LYS A 127 -0.99 -5.35 -13.24
C LYS A 127 -0.76 -4.73 -14.61
N LYS A 128 -1.44 -5.25 -15.65
CA LYS A 128 -1.34 -4.73 -17.02
C LYS A 128 -1.72 -3.25 -17.12
N ALA A 129 -2.69 -2.82 -16.33
CA ALA A 129 -3.10 -1.42 -16.26
C ALA A 129 -2.05 -0.55 -15.54
N ILE A 130 -1.63 -0.94 -14.34
CA ILE A 130 -0.65 -0.19 -13.54
C ILE A 130 0.70 -0.08 -14.25
N ASP A 131 1.17 -1.12 -14.94
CA ASP A 131 2.43 -1.12 -15.69
C ASP A 131 2.49 -0.03 -16.79
N LYS A 132 1.34 0.46 -17.28
CA LYS A 132 1.29 1.56 -18.26
C LYS A 132 1.59 2.92 -17.65
N VAL A 133 1.22 3.14 -16.39
CA VAL A 133 1.24 4.46 -15.74
C VAL A 133 2.25 4.58 -14.60
N LYS A 134 2.67 3.48 -13.97
CA LYS A 134 3.51 3.48 -12.76
C LYS A 134 4.79 4.32 -12.89
N LYS A 135 5.40 4.37 -14.07
CA LYS A 135 6.58 5.21 -14.36
C LYS A 135 6.38 6.71 -14.13
N ASN A 136 5.15 7.17 -13.99
CA ASN A 136 4.82 8.57 -13.71
C ASN A 136 4.78 8.86 -12.21
N TYR A 137 4.92 7.84 -11.36
CA TYR A 137 4.81 7.91 -9.91
C TYR A 137 6.04 7.30 -9.24
N ASP A 138 6.38 7.82 -8.06
CA ASP A 138 7.41 7.23 -7.20
C ASP A 138 6.83 6.04 -6.42
N PHE A 139 5.54 6.14 -6.05
CA PHE A 139 4.81 5.11 -5.33
C PHE A 139 3.42 4.89 -5.91
N VAL A 140 3.01 3.63 -6.01
CA VAL A 140 1.62 3.22 -6.22
C VAL A 140 1.18 2.48 -4.97
N LEU A 141 0.16 2.98 -4.27
CA LEU A 141 -0.40 2.36 -3.07
C LEU A 141 -1.76 1.76 -3.39
N ILE A 142 -1.93 0.46 -3.15
CA ILE A 142 -3.17 -0.28 -3.45
C ILE A 142 -3.84 -0.68 -2.13
N ASP A 143 -5.02 -0.14 -1.84
CA ASP A 143 -5.86 -0.55 -0.70
C ASP A 143 -6.73 -1.74 -1.06
N CYS A 144 -6.75 -2.77 -0.23
CA CYS A 144 -7.46 -4.03 -0.47
C CYS A 144 -8.62 -4.26 0.49
N PRO A 145 -9.68 -4.97 0.04
CA PRO A 145 -10.74 -5.43 0.91
C PRO A 145 -10.23 -6.43 1.96
N PRO A 146 -10.99 -6.67 3.05
CA PRO A 146 -10.64 -7.64 4.09
C PRO A 146 -10.97 -9.08 3.67
N SER A 147 -10.56 -9.48 2.47
CA SER A 147 -10.81 -10.81 1.91
C SER A 147 -9.66 -11.22 1.00
N LEU A 148 -9.49 -12.52 0.80
CA LEU A 148 -8.58 -13.07 -0.21
C LEU A 148 -9.36 -13.39 -1.48
N SER A 149 -10.00 -12.39 -2.02
CA SER A 149 -10.78 -12.48 -3.24
C SER A 149 -9.91 -12.25 -4.49
N MET A 150 -10.52 -12.36 -5.67
CA MET A 150 -9.87 -12.06 -6.94
C MET A 150 -9.31 -10.62 -6.98
N LEU A 151 -9.97 -9.66 -6.31
CA LEU A 151 -9.50 -8.29 -6.22
C LEU A 151 -8.17 -8.19 -5.46
N THR A 152 -8.06 -8.85 -4.32
CA THR A 152 -6.81 -8.89 -3.55
C THR A 152 -5.69 -9.61 -4.30
N ILE A 153 -6.01 -10.68 -5.03
CA ILE A 153 -5.04 -11.39 -5.88
C ILE A 153 -4.54 -10.47 -7.00
N ASN A 154 -5.42 -9.73 -7.68
CA ASN A 154 -5.03 -8.75 -8.69
C ASN A 154 -4.09 -7.68 -8.11
N ALA A 155 -4.40 -7.17 -6.92
CA ALA A 155 -3.57 -6.21 -6.23
C ALA A 155 -2.17 -6.78 -5.91
N MET A 156 -2.08 -8.01 -5.40
CA MET A 156 -0.82 -8.68 -5.11
C MET A 156 -0.02 -9.03 -6.38
N CYS A 157 -0.69 -9.35 -7.49
CA CYS A 157 -0.02 -9.58 -8.77
C CYS A 157 0.55 -8.28 -9.37
N ALA A 158 -0.07 -7.13 -9.10
CA ALA A 158 0.38 -5.82 -9.54
C ALA A 158 1.47 -5.21 -8.66
N ALA A 159 1.64 -5.70 -7.44
CA ALA A 159 2.52 -5.12 -6.43
C ALA A 159 3.93 -5.70 -6.47
N ASP A 160 4.91 -4.88 -6.05
CA ASP A 160 6.27 -5.31 -5.74
C ASP A 160 6.33 -5.84 -4.30
N THR A 161 5.62 -5.18 -3.38
CA THR A 161 5.65 -5.53 -1.96
C THR A 161 4.29 -5.43 -1.28
N VAL A 162 4.16 -6.11 -0.12
CA VAL A 162 2.96 -6.11 0.73
C VAL A 162 3.26 -5.43 2.06
N LEU A 163 2.63 -4.30 2.32
CA LEU A 163 2.59 -3.66 3.64
C LEU A 163 1.45 -4.24 4.45
N VAL A 164 1.76 -4.72 5.66
CA VAL A 164 0.80 -5.45 6.51
C VAL A 164 0.48 -4.66 7.77
N PRO A 165 -0.63 -3.90 7.81
CA PRO A 165 -1.12 -3.33 9.06
C PRO A 165 -1.70 -4.41 9.95
N ILE A 166 -1.29 -4.45 11.22
CA ILE A 166 -1.85 -5.35 12.23
C ILE A 166 -2.28 -4.57 13.47
N GLN A 167 -3.46 -4.87 13.96
CA GLN A 167 -3.94 -4.33 15.22
C GLN A 167 -3.30 -5.07 16.40
N CYS A 168 -2.96 -4.34 17.48
CA CYS A 168 -2.42 -4.93 18.70
C CYS A 168 -3.48 -5.69 19.50
N GLU A 169 -3.90 -6.85 18.99
CA GLU A 169 -4.92 -7.73 19.57
C GLU A 169 -4.38 -9.15 19.76
N TYR A 170 -5.05 -9.94 20.62
CA TYR A 170 -4.62 -11.27 21.02
C TYR A 170 -4.35 -12.23 19.82
N TYR A 171 -5.20 -12.20 18.78
CA TYR A 171 -5.06 -13.08 17.61
C TYR A 171 -4.20 -12.48 16.47
N ALA A 172 -3.38 -11.45 16.76
CA ALA A 172 -2.58 -10.78 15.74
C ALA A 172 -1.61 -11.73 15.01
N LEU A 173 -0.92 -12.61 15.73
CA LEU A 173 0.03 -13.58 15.14
C LEU A 173 -0.65 -14.63 14.28
N GLU A 174 -1.81 -15.13 14.67
CA GLU A 174 -2.53 -16.15 13.89
C GLU A 174 -2.97 -15.56 12.55
N GLY A 175 -3.60 -14.38 12.55
CA GLY A 175 -4.00 -13.70 11.34
C GLY A 175 -2.82 -13.33 10.43
N LEU A 176 -1.70 -12.93 11.03
CA LEU A 176 -0.48 -12.62 10.30
C LEU A 176 0.13 -13.87 9.64
N SER A 177 0.18 -15.00 10.33
CA SER A 177 0.69 -16.26 9.78
C SER A 177 -0.16 -16.76 8.60
N GLN A 178 -1.49 -16.62 8.68
CA GLN A 178 -2.38 -16.94 7.57
C GLN A 178 -2.15 -16.05 6.35
N LEU A 179 -1.95 -14.75 6.57
CA LEU A 179 -1.67 -13.80 5.49
C LEU A 179 -0.32 -14.11 4.83
N ILE A 180 0.73 -14.37 5.61
CA ILE A 180 2.06 -14.74 5.09
C ILE A 180 1.96 -16.00 4.24
N HIS A 181 1.24 -17.01 4.71
CA HIS A 181 1.00 -18.22 3.91
C HIS A 181 0.35 -17.89 2.55
N THR A 182 -0.61 -16.98 2.52
CA THR A 182 -1.25 -16.54 1.28
C THR A 182 -0.28 -15.76 0.37
N ILE A 183 0.51 -14.85 0.92
CA ILE A 183 1.53 -14.12 0.16
C ILE A 183 2.50 -15.11 -0.49
N ASN A 184 2.97 -16.12 0.25
CA ASN A 184 3.84 -17.17 -0.28
C ASN A 184 3.17 -17.95 -1.43
N LEU A 185 1.86 -18.26 -1.34
CA LEU A 185 1.13 -18.91 -2.43
C LEU A 185 1.04 -18.03 -3.68
N VAL A 186 0.85 -16.72 -3.52
CA VAL A 186 0.86 -15.78 -4.66
C VAL A 186 2.26 -15.69 -5.24
N GLN A 187 3.29 -15.59 -4.40
CA GLN A 187 4.68 -15.55 -4.79
C GLN A 187 5.06 -16.82 -5.60
N ASP A 188 4.70 -17.99 -5.11
CA ASP A 188 5.04 -19.26 -5.75
C ASP A 188 4.36 -19.48 -7.10
N ARG A 189 3.17 -18.93 -7.32
CA ARG A 189 2.30 -19.28 -8.46
C ARG A 189 2.04 -18.15 -9.43
N LEU A 190 2.00 -16.90 -8.97
CA LEU A 190 1.49 -15.77 -9.74
C LEU A 190 2.49 -14.62 -9.84
N ASN A 191 3.17 -14.24 -8.76
CA ASN A 191 4.09 -13.12 -8.73
C ASN A 191 5.37 -13.48 -7.93
N PRO A 192 6.37 -14.11 -8.57
CA PRO A 192 7.61 -14.53 -7.91
C PRO A 192 8.43 -13.38 -7.32
N GLY A 193 8.21 -12.16 -7.77
CA GLY A 193 8.89 -10.97 -7.26
C GLY A 193 8.20 -10.31 -6.06
N LEU A 194 7.04 -10.82 -5.63
CA LEU A 194 6.30 -10.23 -4.52
C LEU A 194 7.02 -10.46 -3.19
N GLU A 195 7.29 -9.42 -2.43
CA GLU A 195 7.94 -9.48 -1.13
C GLU A 195 7.08 -8.86 -0.02
N ILE A 196 7.43 -9.12 1.24
CA ILE A 196 6.79 -8.43 2.36
C ILE A 196 7.53 -7.12 2.62
N GLU A 197 6.86 -6.00 2.33
CA GLU A 197 7.35 -4.65 2.61
C GLU A 197 7.67 -4.48 4.10
N GLY A 198 6.73 -4.87 4.92
CA GLY A 198 6.87 -4.85 6.36
C GLY A 198 5.54 -4.88 7.08
N VAL A 199 5.63 -5.15 8.38
CA VAL A 199 4.51 -5.13 9.30
C VAL A 199 4.49 -3.81 10.06
N VAL A 200 3.33 -3.14 10.09
CA VAL A 200 3.11 -1.94 10.89
C VAL A 200 2.04 -2.18 11.94
N PHE A 201 2.36 -1.90 13.20
CA PHE A 201 1.39 -1.98 14.29
C PHE A 201 0.45 -0.78 14.26
N THR A 202 -0.84 -1.05 14.37
CA THR A 202 -1.90 -0.03 14.37
C THR A 202 -2.73 -0.08 15.64
N MET A 203 -3.43 1.00 15.92
CA MET A 203 -4.32 1.14 17.08
C MET A 203 -3.67 0.75 18.41
N TYR A 204 -2.37 1.02 18.51
CA TYR A 204 -1.60 0.77 19.72
C TYR A 204 -2.12 1.65 20.87
N ASP A 205 -2.39 1.03 22.01
CA ASP A 205 -2.76 1.72 23.23
C ASP A 205 -1.70 1.47 24.30
N ALA A 206 -0.85 2.47 24.54
CA ALA A 206 0.24 2.41 25.52
C ALA A 206 -0.23 2.20 26.99
N ARG A 207 -1.53 2.38 27.26
CA ARG A 207 -2.12 2.18 28.59
C ARG A 207 -2.41 0.70 28.88
N THR A 208 -2.33 -0.16 27.87
CA THR A 208 -2.66 -1.58 27.99
C THR A 208 -1.41 -2.46 27.89
N ASN A 209 -1.26 -3.40 28.83
CA ASN A 209 -0.22 -4.42 28.75
C ASN A 209 -0.39 -5.33 27.51
N LEU A 210 -1.63 -5.52 27.06
CA LEU A 210 -1.93 -6.34 25.89
C LEU A 210 -1.21 -5.81 24.64
N SER A 211 -1.29 -4.50 24.38
CA SER A 211 -0.62 -3.90 23.22
C SER A 211 0.89 -4.14 23.24
N LEU A 212 1.52 -3.97 24.39
CA LEU A 212 2.95 -4.22 24.57
C LEU A 212 3.30 -5.69 24.33
N GLN A 213 2.56 -6.61 24.95
CA GLN A 213 2.77 -8.07 24.81
C GLN A 213 2.60 -8.54 23.36
N VAL A 214 1.63 -8.00 22.63
CA VAL A 214 1.43 -8.33 21.20
C VAL A 214 2.61 -7.88 20.38
N VAL A 215 3.09 -6.64 20.57
CA VAL A 215 4.27 -6.12 19.85
C VAL A 215 5.50 -6.98 20.12
N GLU A 216 5.78 -7.31 21.38
CA GLU A 216 6.91 -8.16 21.77
C GLU A 216 6.78 -9.56 21.19
N ASN A 217 5.58 -10.15 21.25
CA ASN A 217 5.32 -11.49 20.76
C ASN A 217 5.51 -11.57 19.23
N VAL A 218 5.01 -10.59 18.47
CA VAL A 218 5.22 -10.52 17.03
C VAL A 218 6.70 -10.36 16.71
N LYS A 219 7.41 -9.43 17.38
CA LYS A 219 8.84 -9.20 17.17
C LYS A 219 9.71 -10.44 17.44
N ASN A 220 9.33 -11.25 18.43
CA ASN A 220 10.10 -12.44 18.83
C ASN A 220 9.83 -13.67 17.95
N ASN A 221 8.68 -13.72 17.27
CA ASN A 221 8.24 -14.92 16.54
C ASN A 221 8.10 -14.70 15.02
N LEU A 222 8.29 -13.48 14.55
CA LEU A 222 8.17 -13.14 13.14
C LEU A 222 9.56 -12.86 12.55
N ASP A 223 9.96 -13.66 11.57
CA ASP A 223 11.16 -13.43 10.77
C ASP A 223 10.81 -12.61 9.52
N GLN A 224 10.27 -11.43 9.74
CA GLN A 224 9.88 -10.48 8.70
C GLN A 224 10.22 -9.07 9.15
N ASN A 225 10.25 -8.17 8.20
CA ASN A 225 10.48 -6.76 8.47
C ASN A 225 9.35 -6.15 9.30
N ILE A 226 9.68 -5.48 10.40
CA ILE A 226 8.73 -4.76 11.25
C ILE A 226 9.16 -3.30 11.31
N TYR A 227 8.25 -2.41 10.93
CA TYR A 227 8.49 -0.98 11.03
C TYR A 227 8.72 -0.55 12.48
N LYS A 228 9.64 0.39 12.71
CA LYS A 228 9.89 0.98 14.03
C LYS A 228 8.71 1.84 14.46
N THR A 229 8.08 2.50 13.49
CA THR A 229 6.89 3.33 13.70
C THR A 229 5.69 2.46 14.09
N ILE A 230 5.01 2.88 15.15
CA ILE A 230 3.75 2.29 15.63
C ILE A 230 2.66 3.36 15.52
N ILE A 231 1.53 3.01 14.89
CA ILE A 231 0.38 3.92 14.75
C ILE A 231 -0.48 3.82 16.02
N PRO A 232 -0.60 4.90 16.80
CA PRO A 232 -1.39 4.87 18.02
C PRO A 232 -2.90 4.85 17.75
N ARG A 233 -3.68 4.39 18.68
CA ARG A 233 -5.12 4.63 18.71
C ARG A 233 -5.35 6.13 18.82
N ASN A 234 -5.98 6.72 17.81
CA ASN A 234 -6.17 8.17 17.69
C ASN A 234 -7.55 8.49 17.12
N VAL A 235 -8.35 9.25 17.86
CA VAL A 235 -9.71 9.62 17.45
C VAL A 235 -9.70 10.47 16.18
N ARG A 236 -8.71 11.34 16.00
CA ARG A 236 -8.57 12.18 14.80
C ARG A 236 -8.39 11.37 13.52
N LEU A 237 -7.69 10.22 13.60
CA LEU A 237 -7.58 9.28 12.47
C LEU A 237 -8.93 8.65 12.10
N ALA A 238 -9.81 8.44 13.07
CA ALA A 238 -11.14 7.90 12.82
C ALA A 238 -12.11 8.96 12.29
N GLU A 239 -11.95 10.23 12.67
CA GLU A 239 -12.78 11.35 12.25
C GLU A 239 -12.45 11.83 10.82
N ALA A 240 -11.18 11.90 10.48
CA ALA A 240 -10.69 12.49 9.23
C ALA A 240 -11.39 11.97 7.95
N PRO A 241 -11.67 10.66 7.78
CA PRO A 241 -12.38 10.15 6.60
C PRO A 241 -13.79 10.70 6.44
N SER A 242 -14.50 11.03 7.53
CA SER A 242 -15.84 11.63 7.47
C SER A 242 -15.85 13.06 6.90
N TYR A 243 -14.66 13.68 6.83
CA TYR A 243 -14.44 14.98 6.19
C TYR A 243 -13.76 14.85 4.81
N GLY A 244 -13.56 13.63 4.31
CA GLY A 244 -12.90 13.38 3.04
C GLY A 244 -11.45 13.88 3.01
N MET A 245 -10.74 13.80 4.14
CA MET A 245 -9.39 14.35 4.29
C MET A 245 -8.42 13.34 4.92
N PRO A 246 -7.17 13.26 4.45
CA PRO A 246 -6.13 12.59 5.19
C PRO A 246 -5.80 13.34 6.49
N ILE A 247 -5.25 12.61 7.47
CA ILE A 247 -4.95 13.18 8.80
C ILE A 247 -3.99 14.38 8.73
N THR A 248 -3.09 14.39 7.79
CA THR A 248 -2.10 15.47 7.58
C THR A 248 -2.75 16.80 7.18
N ARG A 249 -3.96 16.75 6.61
CA ARG A 249 -4.78 17.94 6.32
C ARG A 249 -5.83 18.20 7.39
N TYR A 250 -6.43 17.14 7.95
CA TYR A 250 -7.47 17.26 8.97
C TYR A 250 -6.94 17.78 10.31
N ASP A 251 -5.86 17.17 10.81
CA ASP A 251 -5.18 17.58 12.04
C ASP A 251 -3.67 17.28 11.93
N LYS A 252 -2.96 18.19 11.29
CA LYS A 252 -1.52 18.04 10.97
C LYS A 252 -0.61 17.92 12.19
N ARG A 253 -1.08 18.28 13.38
CA ARG A 253 -0.32 18.23 14.65
C ARG A 253 -0.70 17.03 15.51
N SER A 254 -1.65 16.22 15.08
CA SER A 254 -2.05 15.01 15.82
C SER A 254 -0.91 13.99 15.86
N THR A 255 -0.92 13.17 16.89
CA THR A 255 0.02 12.02 16.99
C THR A 255 -0.16 11.05 15.82
N GLY A 256 -1.37 10.94 15.27
CA GLY A 256 -1.64 10.15 14.07
C GLY A 256 -0.92 10.69 12.85
N ALA A 257 -0.97 12.01 12.61
CA ALA A 257 -0.26 12.64 11.49
C ALA A 257 1.26 12.47 11.62
N GLU A 258 1.80 12.68 12.82
CA GLU A 258 3.23 12.50 13.08
C GLU A 258 3.67 11.05 12.83
N SER A 259 2.90 10.07 13.29
CA SER A 259 3.21 8.66 13.10
C SER A 259 3.22 8.26 11.61
N TYR A 260 2.26 8.73 10.82
CA TYR A 260 2.26 8.43 9.38
C TYR A 260 3.38 9.12 8.61
N ARG A 261 3.82 10.34 9.01
CA ARG A 261 5.03 10.96 8.44
C ARG A 261 6.28 10.13 8.72
N ARG A 262 6.46 9.66 9.97
CA ARG A 262 7.57 8.77 10.32
C ARG A 262 7.51 7.45 9.55
N LEU A 263 6.33 6.86 9.38
CA LEU A 263 6.17 5.66 8.56
C LEU A 263 6.57 5.92 7.11
N ALA A 264 6.17 7.07 6.55
CA ALA A 264 6.55 7.44 5.19
C ALA A 264 8.06 7.62 5.02
N GLU A 265 8.73 8.23 6.00
CA GLU A 265 10.20 8.31 6.02
C GLU A 265 10.84 6.92 6.06
N GLU A 266 10.36 6.00 6.91
CA GLU A 266 10.86 4.62 6.95
C GLU A 266 10.63 3.88 5.63
N VAL A 267 9.47 4.08 4.98
CA VAL A 267 9.16 3.47 3.66
C VAL A 267 10.13 3.97 2.59
N ILE A 268 10.46 5.27 2.58
CA ILE A 268 11.41 5.85 1.62
C ILE A 268 12.81 5.26 1.87
N HIS A 269 13.32 5.33 3.09
CA HIS A 269 14.68 4.87 3.43
C HIS A 269 14.89 3.38 3.19
N ARG A 270 13.87 2.58 3.34
CA ARG A 270 13.96 1.15 3.11
C ARG A 270 14.24 0.81 1.65
N GLY A 271 13.67 1.54 0.72
CA GLY A 271 14.03 1.41 -0.70
C GLY A 271 15.46 1.83 -1.00
N GLU A 272 16.11 2.65 -0.15
CA GLU A 272 17.50 3.07 -0.30
C GLU A 272 18.50 2.05 0.29
N GLU A 273 18.13 1.35 1.38
CA GLU A 273 19.00 0.35 2.03
C GLU A 273 19.14 -0.96 1.25
N GLU A 274 18.15 -1.34 0.43
CA GLU A 274 18.20 -2.54 -0.42
C GLU A 274 19.19 -2.42 -1.59
N TRP A 275 19.77 -1.24 -1.83
CA TRP A 275 20.70 -0.96 -2.92
C TRP A 275 22.15 -0.68 -2.47
N LEU A 276 22.44 -0.76 -1.18
CA LEU A 276 23.77 -0.65 -0.61
C LEU A 276 24.35 -2.02 -0.21
#